data_b2213983e663e544e8af45305c1b3698
#
_entry.id   b2213983e663e544e8af45305c1b3698
#
_cell.length_a   1.000
_cell.length_b   1.000
_cell.length_c   1.000
_cell.angle_alpha   90.00
_cell.angle_beta   90.00
_cell.angle_gamma   90.00
#
_symmetry.space_group_name_H-M   'P 1'
#
loop_
_entity.id
_entity.type
_entity.pdbx_description
1 polymer ?
#
loop_
_entity_poly.entity_id
_entity_poly.type
_entity_poly.pdbx_seq_one_letter_code
_entity_poly.pdbx_strand_id
1 'polypeptide(L)'
;LPSMAIEPDAIQTLPSRFVYRNHLAPIARENSTLKVATSDPFNLYVFDEIKLVTGMEVRPVLAPCDEIDKIIKDHYGVGGDTIEEMAGEDDLSLVSSDDDSQDLLQMAQEASVIKLVNEIILEAINERASDIHIEPYERTLSIRYRIDGVLQEAAVPPPINQFKAATISRIKILSNMNISARRLPQ
;
A
#
# COMPACT_ATOMS: atom_id res chain seq x y z
N LEU A 1 -6.38 -18.52 -11.34
CA LEU A 1 -7.10 -17.27 -11.69
C LEU A 1 -6.63 -16.57 -12.99
N PRO A 2 -5.75 -17.14 -13.83
CA PRO A 2 -5.18 -16.41 -14.98
C PRO A 2 -6.18 -16.01 -16.08
N SER A 3 -7.47 -16.29 -15.92
CA SER A 3 -8.51 -15.93 -16.89
C SER A 3 -9.72 -15.20 -16.28
N MET A 4 -9.67 -14.84 -15.01
CA MET A 4 -10.76 -14.12 -14.35
C MET A 4 -10.49 -12.63 -14.43
N ALA A 5 -11.28 -11.89 -15.21
CA ALA A 5 -11.22 -10.42 -15.20
C ALA A 5 -11.61 -9.93 -13.81
N ILE A 6 -10.74 -9.16 -13.18
CA ILE A 6 -11.01 -8.53 -11.88
C ILE A 6 -11.81 -7.28 -12.13
N GLU A 7 -12.94 -7.14 -11.44
CA GLU A 7 -13.84 -6.01 -11.60
C GLU A 7 -13.38 -4.83 -10.75
N PRO A 8 -13.16 -3.63 -11.33
CA PRO A 8 -12.73 -2.45 -10.56
C PRO A 8 -13.68 -2.09 -9.39
N ASP A 9 -14.97 -2.30 -9.59
CA ASP A 9 -15.99 -2.05 -8.55
C ASP A 9 -15.86 -2.99 -7.36
N ALA A 10 -15.34 -4.21 -7.57
CA ALA A 10 -15.08 -5.16 -6.49
C ALA A 10 -13.88 -4.71 -5.64
N ILE A 11 -12.83 -4.23 -6.30
CA ILE A 11 -11.60 -3.75 -5.63
C ILE A 11 -11.90 -2.60 -4.65
N GLN A 12 -12.77 -1.67 -5.05
CA GLN A 12 -13.15 -0.52 -4.20
C GLN A 12 -14.05 -0.88 -3.01
N THR A 13 -14.52 -2.12 -2.93
CA THR A 13 -15.45 -2.56 -1.86
C THR A 13 -14.75 -2.71 -0.50
N LEU A 14 -13.47 -3.06 -0.50
CA LEU A 14 -12.68 -3.26 0.71
C LEU A 14 -11.48 -2.30 0.75
N PRO A 15 -11.19 -1.71 1.93
CA PRO A 15 -10.00 -0.87 2.09
C PRO A 15 -8.73 -1.71 1.98
N SER A 16 -7.63 -1.11 1.49
CA SER A 16 -6.36 -1.79 1.28
C SER A 16 -5.83 -2.42 2.56
N ARG A 17 -5.92 -1.72 3.70
CA ARG A 17 -5.52 -2.24 5.02
C ARG A 17 -6.20 -3.56 5.36
N PHE A 18 -7.49 -3.71 5.04
CA PHE A 18 -8.23 -4.94 5.30
C PHE A 18 -7.71 -6.09 4.42
N VAL A 19 -7.47 -5.80 3.15
CA VAL A 19 -7.00 -6.73 2.13
C VAL A 19 -5.59 -7.25 2.48
N TYR A 20 -4.67 -6.36 2.81
CA TYR A 20 -3.30 -6.73 3.22
C TYR A 20 -3.28 -7.52 4.53
N ARG A 21 -4.00 -7.05 5.56
CA ARG A 21 -4.04 -7.72 6.88
C ARG A 21 -4.54 -9.15 6.81
N ASN A 22 -5.57 -9.39 5.99
CA ASN A 22 -6.24 -10.69 5.91
C ASN A 22 -5.77 -11.55 4.74
N HIS A 23 -4.85 -11.04 3.92
CA HIS A 23 -4.28 -11.74 2.76
C HIS A 23 -5.35 -12.34 1.84
N LEU A 24 -6.26 -11.49 1.39
CA LEU A 24 -7.37 -11.84 0.51
C LEU A 24 -7.61 -10.72 -0.51
N ALA A 25 -8.27 -11.02 -1.63
CA ALA A 25 -8.55 -10.01 -2.64
C ALA A 25 -9.99 -10.13 -3.16
N PRO A 26 -10.80 -9.06 -3.15
CA PRO A 26 -12.07 -9.03 -3.84
C PRO A 26 -11.83 -9.08 -5.35
N ILE A 27 -12.56 -9.97 -6.06
CA ILE A 27 -12.33 -10.22 -7.48
C ILE A 27 -13.53 -9.89 -8.36
N ALA A 28 -14.74 -10.06 -7.84
CA ALA A 28 -15.97 -9.74 -8.58
C ALA A 28 -17.12 -9.40 -7.62
N ARG A 29 -18.03 -8.56 -8.09
CA ARG A 29 -19.26 -8.20 -7.40
C ARG A 29 -20.47 -8.62 -8.23
N GLU A 30 -21.26 -9.55 -7.71
CA GLU A 30 -22.48 -10.04 -8.35
C GLU A 30 -23.68 -9.70 -7.47
N ASN A 31 -24.45 -8.67 -7.83
CA ASN A 31 -25.60 -8.19 -7.05
C ASN A 31 -25.20 -7.86 -5.60
N SER A 32 -25.67 -8.67 -4.63
CA SER A 32 -25.37 -8.55 -3.19
C SER A 32 -24.27 -9.52 -2.72
N THR A 33 -23.54 -10.15 -3.63
CA THR A 33 -22.48 -11.12 -3.31
C THR A 33 -21.13 -10.60 -3.78
N LEU A 34 -20.14 -10.60 -2.87
CA LEU A 34 -18.75 -10.29 -3.16
C LEU A 34 -17.95 -11.59 -3.27
N LYS A 35 -17.34 -11.85 -4.41
CA LYS A 35 -16.39 -12.94 -4.59
C LYS A 35 -15.02 -12.50 -4.08
N VAL A 36 -14.43 -13.29 -3.20
CA VAL A 36 -13.16 -12.96 -2.56
C VAL A 36 -12.17 -14.10 -2.75
N ALA A 37 -11.04 -13.83 -3.39
CA ALA A 37 -9.94 -14.76 -3.49
C ALA A 37 -9.25 -14.88 -2.12
N THR A 38 -9.05 -16.11 -1.67
CA THR A 38 -8.42 -16.43 -0.39
C THR A 38 -7.68 -17.77 -0.47
N SER A 39 -6.60 -17.89 0.31
CA SER A 39 -5.90 -19.16 0.51
C SER A 39 -6.49 -20.00 1.64
N ASP A 40 -7.29 -19.37 2.53
CA ASP A 40 -7.97 -20.02 3.65
C ASP A 40 -9.49 -19.80 3.59
N PRO A 41 -10.24 -20.72 2.93
CA PRO A 41 -11.69 -20.61 2.82
C PRO A 41 -12.44 -20.92 4.12
N PHE A 42 -11.75 -21.36 5.18
CA PHE A 42 -12.33 -21.69 6.47
C PHE A 42 -12.24 -20.57 7.51
N ASN A 43 -11.60 -19.45 7.17
CA ASN A 43 -11.53 -18.28 8.03
C ASN A 43 -12.87 -17.49 8.02
N LEU A 44 -13.89 -18.08 8.65
CA LEU A 44 -15.24 -17.53 8.65
C LEU A 44 -15.33 -16.14 9.31
N TYR A 45 -14.48 -15.87 10.29
CA TYR A 45 -14.42 -14.56 10.97
C TYR A 45 -14.22 -13.40 10.01
N VAL A 46 -13.30 -13.58 9.06
CA VAL A 46 -12.99 -12.54 8.06
C VAL A 46 -14.18 -12.32 7.12
N PHE A 47 -14.88 -13.39 6.76
CA PHE A 47 -16.06 -13.28 5.87
C PHE A 47 -17.23 -12.61 6.57
N ASP A 48 -17.42 -12.87 7.86
CA ASP A 48 -18.42 -12.18 8.67
C ASP A 48 -18.07 -10.69 8.84
N GLU A 49 -16.77 -10.36 9.02
CA GLU A 49 -16.29 -8.97 9.07
C GLU A 49 -16.55 -8.24 7.75
N ILE A 50 -16.27 -8.88 6.60
CA ILE A 50 -16.58 -8.34 5.28
C ILE A 50 -18.08 -8.08 5.14
N LYS A 51 -18.92 -9.02 5.56
CA LYS A 51 -20.37 -8.89 5.50
C LYS A 51 -20.87 -7.71 6.37
N LEU A 52 -20.30 -7.52 7.55
CA LEU A 52 -20.64 -6.40 8.43
C LEU A 52 -20.26 -5.05 7.82
N VAL A 53 -19.08 -4.95 7.20
CA VAL A 53 -18.57 -3.70 6.63
C VAL A 53 -19.28 -3.34 5.32
N THR A 54 -19.52 -4.33 4.46
CA THR A 54 -20.04 -4.11 3.09
C THR A 54 -21.55 -4.33 2.94
N GLY A 55 -22.16 -5.04 3.89
CA GLY A 55 -23.55 -5.53 3.78
C GLY A 55 -23.76 -6.62 2.74
N MET A 56 -22.68 -7.18 2.17
CA MET A 56 -22.72 -8.17 1.09
C MET A 56 -22.47 -9.58 1.61
N GLU A 57 -23.07 -10.56 0.95
CA GLU A 57 -22.69 -11.96 1.16
C GLU A 57 -21.32 -12.24 0.56
N VAL A 58 -20.51 -13.03 1.24
CA VAL A 58 -19.16 -13.36 0.78
C VAL A 58 -19.15 -14.75 0.17
N ARG A 59 -18.58 -14.85 -1.03
CA ARG A 59 -18.31 -16.13 -1.70
C ARG A 59 -16.82 -16.34 -1.84
N PRO A 60 -16.19 -17.17 -1.00
CA PRO A 60 -14.76 -17.42 -1.10
C PRO A 60 -14.43 -18.19 -2.37
N VAL A 61 -13.33 -17.81 -3.00
CA VAL A 61 -12.72 -18.48 -4.16
C VAL A 61 -11.30 -18.87 -3.75
N LEU A 62 -11.02 -20.17 -3.75
CA LEU A 62 -9.69 -20.66 -3.37
C LEU A 62 -8.66 -20.26 -4.43
N ALA A 63 -7.59 -19.62 -3.99
CA ALA A 63 -6.49 -19.21 -4.83
C ALA A 63 -5.14 -19.43 -4.13
N PRO A 64 -4.05 -19.68 -4.88
CA PRO A 64 -2.70 -19.69 -4.32
C PRO A 64 -2.29 -18.34 -3.76
N CYS A 65 -1.42 -18.35 -2.74
CA CYS A 65 -0.98 -17.10 -2.08
C CYS A 65 -0.29 -16.14 -3.06
N ASP A 66 0.57 -16.65 -3.93
CA ASP A 66 1.29 -15.87 -4.94
C ASP A 66 0.36 -15.16 -5.95
N GLU A 67 -0.76 -15.79 -6.32
CA GLU A 67 -1.77 -15.14 -7.15
C GLU A 67 -2.53 -14.04 -6.39
N ILE A 68 -2.82 -14.26 -5.11
CA ILE A 68 -3.47 -13.25 -4.24
C ILE A 68 -2.53 -12.06 -4.06
N ASP A 69 -1.25 -12.30 -3.76
CA ASP A 69 -0.24 -11.25 -3.62
C ASP A 69 -0.14 -10.39 -4.88
N LYS A 70 -0.13 -11.05 -6.05
CA LYS A 70 -0.11 -10.34 -7.33
C LYS A 70 -1.34 -9.45 -7.51
N ILE A 71 -2.53 -9.95 -7.21
CA ILE A 71 -3.76 -9.17 -7.30
C ILE A 71 -3.71 -7.97 -6.35
N ILE A 72 -3.26 -8.19 -5.10
CA ILE A 72 -3.15 -7.13 -4.11
C ILE A 72 -2.19 -6.04 -4.60
N LYS A 73 -1.01 -6.41 -5.09
CA LYS A 73 -0.02 -5.46 -5.61
C LYS A 73 -0.52 -4.68 -6.82
N ASP A 74 -1.11 -5.39 -7.81
CA ASP A 74 -1.57 -4.79 -9.06
C ASP A 74 -2.72 -3.78 -8.85
N HIS A 75 -3.56 -3.98 -7.82
CA HIS A 75 -4.77 -3.18 -7.63
C HIS A 75 -4.75 -2.24 -6.42
N TYR A 76 -4.04 -2.60 -5.34
CA TYR A 76 -3.92 -1.76 -4.14
C TYR A 76 -2.55 -1.09 -4.02
N GLY A 77 -1.59 -1.52 -4.81
CA GLY A 77 -0.25 -0.93 -4.88
C GLY A 77 0.68 -1.35 -3.76
N VAL A 78 1.97 -1.03 -3.93
CA VAL A 78 3.02 -1.26 -2.92
C VAL A 78 2.84 -0.29 -1.76
N GLY A 79 2.82 -0.79 -0.53
CA GLY A 79 2.64 0.05 0.66
C GLY A 79 1.24 0.64 0.82
N GLY A 80 0.23 0.08 0.14
CA GLY A 80 -1.12 0.62 0.16
C GLY A 80 -1.73 0.70 1.56
N ASP A 81 -1.54 -0.31 2.40
CA ASP A 81 -1.96 -0.33 3.79
C ASP A 81 -1.24 0.73 4.64
N THR A 82 0.07 0.87 4.45
CA THR A 82 0.91 1.84 5.16
C THR A 82 0.54 3.28 4.78
N ILE A 83 0.30 3.52 3.49
CA ILE A 83 -0.09 4.86 2.97
C ILE A 83 -1.49 5.25 3.46
N GLU A 84 -2.45 4.32 3.51
CA GLU A 84 -3.78 4.58 4.09
C GLU A 84 -3.70 4.86 5.60
N GLU A 85 -2.85 4.12 6.32
CA GLU A 85 -2.61 4.35 7.75
C GLU A 85 -2.08 5.76 7.99
N MET A 86 -1.06 6.17 7.24
CA MET A 86 -0.48 7.52 7.31
C MET A 86 -1.49 8.61 6.97
N ALA A 87 -2.30 8.44 5.93
CA ALA A 87 -3.32 9.41 5.53
C ALA A 87 -4.46 9.52 6.57
N GLY A 88 -4.79 8.44 7.26
CA GLY A 88 -5.78 8.45 8.35
C GLY A 88 -5.27 9.12 9.62
N GLU A 89 -3.96 9.07 9.90
CA GLU A 89 -3.33 9.75 11.04
C GLU A 89 -3.30 11.27 10.88
N ASP A 90 -3.14 11.78 9.65
CA ASP A 90 -3.20 13.21 9.37
C ASP A 90 -4.59 13.81 9.68
N ASP A 91 -5.67 13.09 9.41
CA ASP A 91 -7.05 13.51 9.74
C ASP A 91 -7.27 13.54 11.28
N LEU A 92 -6.65 12.64 12.03
CA LEU A 92 -6.73 12.60 13.50
C LEU A 92 -5.92 13.72 14.16
N SER A 93 -4.84 14.18 13.55
CA SER A 93 -3.99 15.28 14.08
C SER A 93 -4.70 16.62 14.15
N LEU A 94 -5.76 16.80 13.35
CA LEU A 94 -6.58 18.04 13.37
C LEU A 94 -7.52 18.13 14.58
N VAL A 95 -7.69 17.04 15.34
CA VAL A 95 -8.67 16.95 16.45
C VAL A 95 -8.02 16.91 17.82
N SER A 96 -6.73 16.56 17.93
CA SER A 96 -6.01 16.42 19.21
C SER A 96 -5.14 17.65 19.51
N SER A 97 -5.49 18.36 20.58
CA SER A 97 -4.81 19.57 21.06
C SER A 97 -3.84 19.34 22.24
N ASP A 98 -3.59 18.08 22.62
CA ASP A 98 -2.68 17.75 23.72
C ASP A 98 -1.26 17.47 23.18
N ASP A 99 -0.24 18.11 23.81
CA ASP A 99 1.17 18.05 23.44
C ASP A 99 1.71 16.60 23.42
N ASP A 100 1.35 15.79 24.41
CA ASP A 100 1.74 14.37 24.50
C ASP A 100 1.16 13.53 23.36
N SER A 101 0.00 13.92 22.83
CA SER A 101 -0.64 13.23 21.69
C SER A 101 0.05 13.57 20.36
N GLN A 102 0.60 14.77 20.22
CA GLN A 102 1.33 15.17 19.01
C GLN A 102 2.66 14.43 18.87
N ASP A 103 3.39 14.24 19.97
CA ASP A 103 4.65 13.47 19.96
C ASP A 103 4.42 12.01 19.58
N LEU A 104 3.35 11.38 20.07
CA LEU A 104 2.99 10.00 19.73
C LEU A 104 2.59 9.88 18.27
N LEU A 105 1.82 10.82 17.71
CA LEU A 105 1.44 10.84 16.30
C LEU A 105 2.66 11.03 15.39
N GLN A 106 3.58 11.93 15.76
CA GLN A 106 4.81 12.12 15.00
C GLN A 106 5.68 10.86 14.98
N MET A 107 5.81 10.18 16.12
CA MET A 107 6.53 8.89 16.20
C MET A 107 5.87 7.80 15.34
N ALA A 108 4.54 7.75 15.32
CA ALA A 108 3.79 6.81 14.48
C ALA A 108 4.02 7.09 12.99
N GLN A 109 3.93 8.36 12.57
CA GLN A 109 4.21 8.77 11.19
C GLN A 109 5.66 8.45 10.77
N GLU A 110 6.64 8.66 11.64
CA GLU A 110 8.03 8.29 11.37
C GLU A 110 8.19 6.77 11.18
N ALA A 111 7.53 5.96 12.02
CA ALA A 111 7.54 4.51 11.89
C ALA A 111 6.90 4.05 10.58
N SER A 112 5.79 4.65 10.18
CA SER A 112 5.07 4.35 8.94
C SER A 112 5.88 4.74 7.70
N VAL A 113 6.60 5.88 7.72
CA VAL A 113 7.54 6.26 6.64
C VAL A 113 8.68 5.26 6.52
N ILE A 114 9.21 4.77 7.64
CA ILE A 114 10.27 3.75 7.65
C ILE A 114 9.75 2.47 6.99
N LYS A 115 8.54 2.01 7.37
CA LYS A 115 7.89 0.84 6.81
C LYS A 115 7.69 1.00 5.31
N LEU A 116 7.13 2.12 4.85
CA LEU A 116 6.90 2.40 3.45
C LEU A 116 8.18 2.35 2.60
N VAL A 117 9.27 2.97 3.06
CA VAL A 117 10.55 2.93 2.34
C VAL A 117 11.10 1.51 2.26
N ASN A 118 10.96 0.73 3.34
CA ASN A 118 11.38 -0.67 3.34
C ASN A 118 10.54 -1.52 2.36
N GLU A 119 9.22 -1.31 2.28
CA GLU A 119 8.32 -2.00 1.35
C GLU A 119 8.69 -1.70 -0.12
N ILE A 120 8.99 -0.43 -0.45
CA ILE A 120 9.46 -0.03 -1.79
C ILE A 120 10.77 -0.76 -2.15
N ILE A 121 11.72 -0.85 -1.22
CA ILE A 121 13.00 -1.52 -1.44
C ILE A 121 12.80 -3.04 -1.57
N LEU A 122 12.01 -3.65 -0.69
CA LEU A 122 11.73 -5.07 -0.73
C LEU A 122 11.01 -5.48 -2.01
N GLU A 123 10.07 -4.66 -2.47
CA GLU A 123 9.41 -4.89 -3.75
C GLU A 123 10.40 -4.85 -4.92
N ALA A 124 11.28 -3.85 -4.97
CA ALA A 124 12.33 -3.79 -5.99
C ALA A 124 13.21 -5.04 -5.99
N ILE A 125 13.53 -5.58 -4.82
CA ILE A 125 14.30 -6.84 -4.68
C ILE A 125 13.50 -8.03 -5.22
N ASN A 126 12.23 -8.13 -4.88
CA ASN A 126 11.32 -9.20 -5.33
C ASN A 126 11.16 -9.18 -6.86
N GLU A 127 11.04 -8.00 -7.45
CA GLU A 127 10.96 -7.78 -8.89
C GLU A 127 12.34 -7.88 -9.59
N ARG A 128 13.41 -8.15 -8.84
CA ARG A 128 14.79 -8.24 -9.35
C ARG A 128 15.24 -6.98 -10.07
N ALA A 129 14.81 -5.82 -9.60
CA ALA A 129 15.21 -4.55 -10.15
C ALA A 129 16.72 -4.29 -9.94
N SER A 130 17.38 -3.75 -10.95
CA SER A 130 18.77 -3.33 -10.84
C SER A 130 18.92 -1.99 -10.13
N ASP A 131 17.93 -1.12 -10.26
CA ASP A 131 17.92 0.21 -9.65
C ASP A 131 16.50 0.71 -9.41
N ILE A 132 16.35 1.61 -8.41
CA ILE A 132 15.09 2.27 -8.04
C ILE A 132 15.25 3.76 -8.34
N HIS A 133 14.37 4.29 -9.16
CA HIS A 133 14.26 5.71 -9.45
C HIS A 133 13.15 6.32 -8.60
N ILE A 134 13.49 7.25 -7.72
CA ILE A 134 12.55 7.99 -6.89
C ILE A 134 12.68 9.46 -7.22
N GLU A 135 11.72 9.99 -7.96
CA GLU A 135 11.77 11.32 -8.54
C GLU A 135 10.65 12.20 -7.99
N PRO A 136 10.99 13.18 -7.13
CA PRO A 136 10.00 14.13 -6.63
C PRO A 136 9.75 15.22 -7.68
N TYR A 137 8.53 15.27 -8.20
CA TYR A 137 8.03 16.37 -9.00
C TYR A 137 7.27 17.37 -8.14
N GLU A 138 6.77 18.45 -8.73
CA GLU A 138 6.05 19.50 -7.99
C GLU A 138 4.84 18.93 -7.22
N ARG A 139 4.03 18.11 -7.87
CA ARG A 139 2.79 17.57 -7.30
C ARG A 139 2.80 16.06 -7.08
N THR A 140 3.77 15.34 -7.62
CA THR A 140 3.81 13.88 -7.62
C THR A 140 5.18 13.37 -7.16
N LEU A 141 5.18 12.15 -6.63
CA LEU A 141 6.37 11.34 -6.39
C LEU A 141 6.31 10.16 -7.37
N SER A 142 7.20 10.14 -8.37
CA SER A 142 7.31 9.01 -9.29
C SER A 142 8.31 8.01 -8.73
N ILE A 143 7.91 6.76 -8.65
CA ILE A 143 8.76 5.63 -8.25
C ILE A 143 8.78 4.65 -9.41
N ARG A 144 9.97 4.32 -9.90
CA ARG A 144 10.17 3.40 -11.02
C ARG A 144 11.26 2.39 -10.72
N TYR A 145 11.04 1.16 -11.13
CA TYR A 145 12.01 0.08 -11.04
C TYR A 145 12.59 -0.21 -12.41
N ARG A 146 13.91 -0.45 -12.49
CA ARG A 146 14.52 -0.96 -13.71
C ARG A 146 14.58 -2.47 -13.65
N ILE A 147 13.74 -3.13 -14.44
CA ILE A 147 13.63 -4.59 -14.53
C ILE A 147 14.06 -4.99 -15.94
N ASP A 148 15.05 -5.85 -16.06
CA ASP A 148 15.62 -6.30 -17.34
C ASP A 148 15.98 -5.13 -18.29
N GLY A 149 16.51 -4.04 -17.73
CA GLY A 149 16.92 -2.84 -18.47
C GLY A 149 15.79 -1.84 -18.77
N VAL A 150 14.53 -2.20 -18.55
CA VAL A 150 13.35 -1.35 -18.81
C VAL A 150 12.86 -0.71 -17.51
N LEU A 151 12.64 0.62 -17.57
CA LEU A 151 12.00 1.35 -16.46
C LEU A 151 10.50 1.11 -16.49
N GLN A 152 9.97 0.57 -15.38
CA GLN A 152 8.54 0.33 -15.15
C GLN A 152 8.09 1.15 -13.96
N GLU A 153 6.89 1.72 -14.01
CA GLU A 153 6.32 2.42 -12.87
C GLU A 153 5.94 1.44 -11.77
N ALA A 154 6.36 1.75 -10.54
CA ALA A 154 5.89 1.03 -9.36
C ALA A 154 4.40 1.35 -9.12
N ALA A 155 3.63 0.32 -8.87
CA ALA A 155 2.22 0.49 -8.50
C ALA A 155 2.13 0.99 -7.05
N VAL A 156 2.24 2.31 -6.85
CA VAL A 156 2.16 2.95 -5.53
C VAL A 156 0.92 3.83 -5.48
N PRO A 157 0.11 3.75 -4.41
CA PRO A 157 -1.10 4.54 -4.30
C PRO A 157 -0.85 6.06 -4.33
N PRO A 158 -1.73 6.87 -4.98
CA PRO A 158 -1.56 8.31 -5.12
C PRO A 158 -1.33 9.10 -3.82
N PRO A 159 -1.89 8.73 -2.65
CA PRO A 159 -1.65 9.44 -1.40
C PRO A 159 -0.17 9.54 -0.98
N ILE A 160 0.73 8.72 -1.53
CA ILE A 160 2.19 8.82 -1.31
C ILE A 160 2.73 10.23 -1.60
N ASN A 161 2.06 10.99 -2.46
CA ASN A 161 2.47 12.33 -2.82
C ASN A 161 2.50 13.30 -1.62
N GLN A 162 1.70 13.06 -0.59
CA GLN A 162 1.68 13.81 0.66
C GLN A 162 2.96 13.57 1.47
N PHE A 163 3.51 12.38 1.42
CA PHE A 163 4.67 11.92 2.19
C PHE A 163 6.00 12.03 1.44
N LYS A 164 6.02 12.69 0.28
CA LYS A 164 7.19 12.84 -0.58
C LYS A 164 8.44 13.36 0.14
N ALA A 165 8.29 14.41 0.97
CA ALA A 165 9.42 14.99 1.71
C ALA A 165 9.96 14.02 2.79
N ALA A 166 9.07 13.33 3.51
CA ALA A 166 9.41 12.36 4.53
C ALA A 166 10.12 11.14 3.92
N THR A 167 9.59 10.62 2.81
CA THR A 167 10.20 9.50 2.06
C THR A 167 11.63 9.82 1.61
N ILE A 168 11.85 10.98 1.01
CA ILE A 168 13.19 11.42 0.58
C ILE A 168 14.12 11.60 1.77
N SER A 169 13.66 12.22 2.85
CA SER A 169 14.45 12.40 4.07
C SER A 169 14.86 11.05 4.67
N ARG A 170 13.95 10.08 4.71
CA ARG A 170 14.26 8.73 5.20
C ARG A 170 15.32 8.02 4.35
N ILE A 171 15.23 8.11 3.03
CA ILE A 171 16.24 7.54 2.12
C ILE A 171 17.61 8.18 2.37
N LYS A 172 17.67 9.51 2.54
CA LYS A 172 18.92 10.22 2.88
C LYS A 172 19.51 9.75 4.19
N ILE A 173 18.68 9.54 5.22
CA ILE A 173 19.13 8.98 6.51
C ILE A 173 19.71 7.58 6.33
N LEU A 174 19.03 6.69 5.60
CA LEU A 174 19.50 5.34 5.32
C LEU A 174 20.86 5.33 4.58
N SER A 175 21.06 6.30 3.69
CA SER A 175 22.29 6.45 2.88
C SER A 175 23.36 7.31 3.55
N ASN A 176 23.15 7.75 4.79
CA ASN A 176 24.03 8.66 5.54
C ASN A 176 24.34 9.98 4.78
N MET A 177 23.33 10.49 4.05
CA MET A 177 23.39 11.73 3.27
C MET A 177 22.90 12.92 4.08
N ASN A 178 23.30 14.13 3.70
CA ASN A 178 22.86 15.36 4.35
C ASN A 178 21.39 15.67 4.01
N ILE A 179 20.51 15.63 5.02
CA ILE A 179 19.06 15.85 4.87
C ILE A 179 18.77 17.28 4.37
N SER A 180 19.57 18.27 4.80
CA SER A 180 19.37 19.68 4.46
C SER A 180 19.84 20.03 3.03
N ALA A 181 20.67 19.23 2.41
CA ALA A 181 21.16 19.49 1.04
C ALA A 181 20.05 19.13 0.03
N ARG A 182 19.59 20.14 -0.73
CA ARG A 182 18.48 19.99 -1.70
C ARG A 182 18.85 20.31 -3.15
N ARG A 183 20.01 20.93 -3.39
CA ARG A 183 20.35 21.52 -4.71
C ARG A 183 21.49 20.83 -5.43
N LEU A 184 22.33 20.08 -4.76
CA LEU A 184 23.50 19.44 -5.33
C LEU A 184 23.42 17.93 -5.13
N PRO A 185 23.97 17.15 -6.07
CA PRO A 185 24.16 15.70 -5.87
C PRO A 185 25.02 15.43 -4.63
N GLN A 186 24.74 14.32 -3.96
CA GLN A 186 25.44 13.87 -2.75
C GLN A 186 26.01 12.47 -2.95
#